data_c5bad7077e4b9cad1739a5b06c8e909f
#
_entry.id   c5bad7077e4b9cad1739a5b06c8e909f
#
_cell.length_a   1.000
_cell.length_b   1.000
_cell.length_c   1.000
_cell.angle_alpha   90.00
_cell.angle_beta   90.00
_cell.angle_gamma   90.00
#
_symmetry.space_group_name_H-M   'P 1'
#
loop_
_entity.id
_entity.type
_entity.pdbx_description
1 polymer ?
#
loop_
_entity_poly.entity_id
_entity_poly.type
_entity_poly.pdbx_seq_one_letter_code
_entity_poly.pdbx_strand_id
1 'polypeptide(L)'
;MADVRTETVAEPVGDVTAVLGEGPYWVPEDDCLLWVDIHRGQLHRTYFPSGETATMDLGAVSAAFPALAGGILTAGGSSLALHLPAERGGQWTTRVIAEVPSRAGVRFNDAAVDPAGRVWVGSMHVDETEPLGELYRLDAGGVLTTVLKGVTVSNGLGWSPDGTQMYYADSPVRRVDVFDYDPATGEAFKRRVFADLSAFDGVPDGLTVDADGCVWVAMWGGGVLRRFAPDGTQDAVLPVPVSQPTSCAFGGPGLGDLYVTSARVGLTEDELGAQPLAGRLLRLRPGPVGLPSTSAYAAIPA
;
A
#
# COMPACT_ATOMS: atom_id res chain seq x y z
N MET A 1 -21.56 9.87 6.90
CA MET A 1 -20.31 9.13 7.22
C MET A 1 -20.62 8.17 8.35
N ALA A 2 -20.09 6.96 8.30
CA ALA A 2 -20.24 5.97 9.35
C ALA A 2 -19.39 6.37 10.57
N ASP A 3 -19.93 6.14 11.78
CA ASP A 3 -19.21 6.42 13.03
C ASP A 3 -18.00 5.50 13.17
N VAL A 4 -16.85 6.07 13.54
CA VAL A 4 -15.63 5.34 13.78
C VAL A 4 -15.57 4.84 15.22
N ARG A 5 -15.35 3.53 15.39
CA ARG A 5 -15.08 2.91 16.68
C ARG A 5 -13.60 3.09 17.04
N THR A 6 -13.25 4.18 17.71
CA THR A 6 -11.86 4.49 18.09
C THR A 6 -11.29 3.57 19.17
N GLU A 7 -12.13 2.83 19.88
CA GLU A 7 -11.74 1.84 20.90
C GLU A 7 -11.64 0.40 20.33
N THR A 8 -11.57 0.25 18.99
CA THR A 8 -11.40 -1.09 18.39
C THR A 8 -10.06 -1.69 18.79
N VAL A 9 -10.09 -2.97 19.17
CA VAL A 9 -8.87 -3.71 19.55
C VAL A 9 -8.16 -4.17 18.29
N ALA A 10 -6.85 -3.89 18.19
CA ALA A 10 -6.02 -4.44 17.13
C ALA A 10 -5.66 -5.89 17.45
N GLU A 11 -6.09 -6.82 16.61
CA GLU A 11 -5.83 -8.26 16.73
C GLU A 11 -4.70 -8.66 15.75
N PRO A 12 -3.64 -9.35 16.21
CA PRO A 12 -2.63 -9.87 15.29
C PRO A 12 -3.23 -10.99 14.42
N VAL A 13 -2.83 -11.03 13.15
CA VAL A 13 -3.25 -12.03 12.17
C VAL A 13 -2.06 -12.89 11.76
N GLY A 14 -2.24 -14.21 11.79
CA GLY A 14 -1.19 -15.18 11.47
C GLY A 14 0.02 -15.08 12.42
N ASP A 15 1.15 -15.67 12.03
CA ASP A 15 2.36 -15.74 12.88
C ASP A 15 3.57 -15.04 12.27
N VAL A 16 3.46 -14.53 11.04
CA VAL A 16 4.56 -13.85 10.36
C VAL A 16 4.87 -12.52 11.05
N THR A 17 6.16 -12.28 11.26
CA THR A 17 6.68 -10.99 11.76
C THR A 17 7.67 -10.45 10.74
N ALA A 18 7.28 -9.41 10.02
CA ALA A 18 8.09 -8.75 9.01
C ALA A 18 9.13 -7.81 9.64
N VAL A 19 10.18 -7.51 8.88
CA VAL A 19 11.10 -6.40 9.19
C VAL A 19 10.47 -5.08 8.75
N LEU A 20 9.98 -5.05 7.51
CA LEU A 20 9.23 -3.92 6.93
C LEU A 20 8.01 -4.48 6.20
N GLY A 21 6.93 -4.73 6.97
CA GLY A 21 5.66 -5.18 6.42
C GLY A 21 4.96 -4.05 5.68
N GLU A 22 4.48 -4.29 4.43
CA GLU A 22 3.96 -3.25 3.56
C GLU A 22 2.91 -3.75 2.58
N GLY A 23 2.27 -2.80 1.89
CA GLY A 23 1.43 -3.01 0.72
C GLY A 23 0.30 -4.02 0.92
N PRO A 24 -0.54 -3.91 1.97
CA PRO A 24 -1.64 -4.83 2.17
C PRO A 24 -2.68 -4.68 1.06
N TYR A 25 -3.09 -5.78 0.45
CA TYR A 25 -4.05 -5.79 -0.64
C TYR A 25 -5.03 -6.97 -0.50
N TRP A 26 -6.32 -6.67 -0.36
CA TRP A 26 -7.35 -7.70 -0.22
C TRP A 26 -7.72 -8.33 -1.56
N VAL A 27 -7.75 -9.65 -1.61
CA VAL A 27 -8.15 -10.46 -2.79
C VAL A 27 -9.43 -11.20 -2.41
N PRO A 28 -10.61 -10.66 -2.80
CA PRO A 28 -11.90 -11.22 -2.35
C PRO A 28 -12.18 -12.60 -2.92
N GLU A 29 -11.71 -12.92 -4.13
CA GLU A 29 -11.93 -14.22 -4.77
C GLU A 29 -11.28 -15.39 -4.02
N ASP A 30 -10.19 -15.11 -3.30
CA ASP A 30 -9.41 -16.10 -2.57
C ASP A 30 -9.55 -15.97 -1.04
N ASP A 31 -10.39 -15.05 -0.55
CA ASP A 31 -10.49 -14.68 0.86
C ASP A 31 -9.10 -14.50 1.50
N CYS A 32 -8.21 -13.75 0.84
CA CYS A 32 -6.86 -13.57 1.33
C CYS A 32 -6.35 -12.12 1.21
N LEU A 33 -5.32 -11.82 2.01
CA LEU A 33 -4.57 -10.58 1.94
C LEU A 33 -3.19 -10.87 1.37
N LEU A 34 -2.81 -10.17 0.31
CA LEU A 34 -1.43 -10.05 -0.13
C LEU A 34 -0.76 -8.93 0.67
N TRP A 35 0.48 -9.12 1.08
CA TRP A 35 1.32 -8.10 1.69
C TRP A 35 2.79 -8.51 1.58
N VAL A 36 3.72 -7.59 1.78
CA VAL A 36 5.15 -7.86 1.54
C VAL A 36 6.00 -7.56 2.78
N ASP A 37 7.16 -8.21 2.88
CA ASP A 37 8.29 -7.75 3.69
C ASP A 37 9.36 -7.21 2.73
N ILE A 38 9.43 -5.89 2.61
CA ILE A 38 10.34 -5.24 1.66
C ILE A 38 11.80 -5.61 1.95
N HIS A 39 12.20 -5.61 3.23
CA HIS A 39 13.59 -5.86 3.61
C HIS A 39 14.01 -7.32 3.43
N ARG A 40 13.08 -8.28 3.56
CA ARG A 40 13.36 -9.68 3.27
C ARG A 40 13.12 -10.07 1.82
N GLY A 41 12.50 -9.19 1.05
CA GLY A 41 12.12 -9.50 -0.34
C GLY A 41 11.07 -10.60 -0.44
N GLN A 42 10.11 -10.62 0.51
CA GLN A 42 9.11 -11.67 0.64
C GLN A 42 7.72 -11.16 0.32
N LEU A 43 6.97 -11.95 -0.44
CA LEU A 43 5.53 -11.81 -0.61
C LEU A 43 4.83 -12.80 0.30
N HIS A 44 3.86 -12.31 1.07
CA HIS A 44 3.01 -13.07 1.95
C HIS A 44 1.57 -13.10 1.42
N ARG A 45 0.94 -14.28 1.50
CA ARG A 45 -0.49 -14.46 1.24
C ARG A 45 -1.12 -15.06 2.49
N THR A 46 -1.88 -14.25 3.21
CA THR A 46 -2.58 -14.65 4.45
C THR A 46 -4.03 -14.96 4.15
N TYR A 47 -4.46 -16.19 4.41
CA TYR A 47 -5.81 -16.69 4.13
C TYR A 47 -6.74 -16.52 5.33
N PHE A 48 -8.02 -16.26 5.06
CA PHE A 48 -9.04 -16.07 6.09
C PHE A 48 -10.14 -17.14 5.99
N PRO A 49 -10.72 -17.55 7.12
CA PRO A 49 -10.49 -17.04 8.48
C PRO A 49 -9.28 -17.68 9.21
N SER A 50 -8.54 -18.61 8.60
CA SER A 50 -7.52 -19.41 9.29
C SER A 50 -6.34 -18.58 9.81
N GLY A 51 -5.95 -17.48 9.12
CA GLY A 51 -4.73 -16.74 9.38
C GLY A 51 -3.46 -17.44 8.89
N GLU A 52 -3.59 -18.59 8.20
CA GLU A 52 -2.46 -19.29 7.60
C GLU A 52 -1.80 -18.39 6.55
N THR A 53 -0.48 -18.33 6.56
CA THR A 53 0.28 -17.48 5.64
C THR A 53 1.25 -18.31 4.80
N ALA A 54 1.08 -18.25 3.48
CA ALA A 54 2.06 -18.73 2.52
C ALA A 54 3.04 -17.61 2.19
N THR A 55 4.34 -17.94 2.11
CA THR A 55 5.40 -16.97 1.82
C THR A 55 6.17 -17.39 0.57
N MET A 56 6.45 -16.41 -0.29
CA MET A 56 7.28 -16.56 -1.50
C MET A 56 8.45 -15.59 -1.43
N ASP A 57 9.68 -16.11 -1.60
CA ASP A 57 10.90 -15.30 -1.70
C ASP A 57 11.05 -14.77 -3.13
N LEU A 58 11.08 -13.45 -3.29
CA LEU A 58 11.16 -12.77 -4.58
C LEU A 58 12.48 -11.99 -4.74
N GLY A 59 13.24 -11.82 -3.66
CA GLY A 59 14.48 -11.04 -3.62
C GLY A 59 14.26 -9.53 -3.56
N ALA A 60 13.40 -8.97 -4.42
CA ALA A 60 13.03 -7.57 -4.38
C ALA A 60 11.52 -7.43 -4.64
N VAL A 61 10.78 -6.95 -3.64
CA VAL A 61 9.35 -6.69 -3.73
C VAL A 61 8.99 -5.53 -2.80
N SER A 62 8.13 -4.64 -3.25
CA SER A 62 7.60 -3.53 -2.44
C SER A 62 6.07 -3.44 -2.47
N ALA A 63 5.42 -4.04 -3.47
CA ALA A 63 3.97 -4.18 -3.54
C ALA A 63 3.58 -5.38 -4.41
N ALA A 64 2.37 -5.91 -4.22
CA ALA A 64 1.85 -7.05 -4.96
C ALA A 64 0.33 -6.95 -5.17
N PHE A 65 -0.13 -7.30 -6.37
CA PHE A 65 -1.54 -7.23 -6.77
C PHE A 65 -1.94 -8.47 -7.58
N PRO A 66 -3.20 -8.94 -7.49
CA PRO A 66 -3.70 -9.92 -8.44
C PRO A 66 -3.71 -9.31 -9.84
N ALA A 67 -3.30 -10.08 -10.84
CA ALA A 67 -3.29 -9.65 -12.23
C ALA A 67 -4.51 -10.21 -12.98
N LEU A 68 -5.18 -9.40 -13.81
CA LEU A 68 -6.32 -9.83 -14.64
C LEU A 68 -5.95 -10.96 -15.61
N ALA A 69 -4.68 -11.03 -16.03
CA ALA A 69 -4.16 -12.14 -16.85
C ALA A 69 -3.93 -13.43 -16.05
N GLY A 70 -4.26 -13.43 -14.76
CA GLY A 70 -3.92 -14.47 -13.80
C GLY A 70 -2.53 -14.25 -13.18
N GLY A 71 -2.30 -14.86 -12.00
CA GLY A 71 -1.06 -14.69 -11.25
C GLY A 71 -0.97 -13.41 -10.43
N ILE A 72 0.24 -12.99 -10.10
CA ILE A 72 0.52 -11.85 -9.21
C ILE A 72 1.48 -10.88 -9.93
N LEU A 73 1.09 -9.63 -10.03
CA LEU A 73 1.97 -8.54 -10.45
C LEU A 73 2.65 -7.96 -9.22
N THR A 74 3.97 -7.79 -9.27
CA THR A 74 4.76 -7.18 -8.19
C THR A 74 5.52 -5.96 -8.68
N ALA A 75 5.71 -5.00 -7.78
CA ALA A 75 6.71 -3.95 -7.92
C ALA A 75 7.91 -4.27 -7.02
N GLY A 76 9.14 -4.05 -7.49
CA GLY A 76 10.34 -4.25 -6.68
C GLY A 76 11.61 -3.85 -7.41
N GLY A 77 12.62 -3.38 -6.68
CA GLY A 77 13.82 -2.83 -7.31
C GLY A 77 13.48 -1.69 -8.27
N SER A 78 13.68 -1.89 -9.55
CA SER A 78 13.31 -0.95 -10.65
C SER A 78 12.33 -1.56 -11.65
N SER A 79 11.72 -2.72 -11.34
CA SER A 79 10.89 -3.46 -12.30
C SER A 79 9.49 -3.80 -11.75
N LEU A 80 8.55 -3.90 -12.68
CA LEU A 80 7.24 -4.50 -12.48
C LEU A 80 7.28 -5.90 -13.12
N ALA A 81 6.97 -6.94 -12.36
CA ALA A 81 7.08 -8.32 -12.80
C ALA A 81 5.79 -9.11 -12.57
N LEU A 82 5.38 -9.89 -13.55
CA LEU A 82 4.26 -10.82 -13.46
C LEU A 82 4.76 -12.21 -13.10
N HIS A 83 4.25 -12.76 -12.02
CA HIS A 83 4.48 -14.11 -11.56
C HIS A 83 3.27 -14.97 -11.90
N LEU A 84 3.46 -15.94 -12.76
CA LEU A 84 2.41 -16.86 -13.19
C LEU A 84 2.59 -18.21 -12.52
N PRO A 85 1.53 -18.82 -11.97
CA PRO A 85 1.60 -20.17 -11.44
C PRO A 85 1.91 -21.13 -12.60
N ALA A 86 2.80 -22.09 -12.35
CA ALA A 86 3.08 -23.10 -13.35
C ALA A 86 1.86 -24.01 -13.57
N GLU A 87 1.70 -24.49 -14.79
CA GLU A 87 0.76 -25.57 -15.07
C GLU A 87 1.13 -26.81 -14.26
N ARG A 88 0.15 -27.41 -13.53
CA ARG A 88 0.26 -28.69 -12.82
C ARG A 88 1.36 -28.80 -11.75
N GLY A 89 1.53 -27.78 -10.89
CA GLY A 89 2.40 -27.90 -9.71
C GLY A 89 3.90 -27.73 -9.96
N GLY A 90 4.27 -27.14 -11.07
CA GLY A 90 5.64 -26.72 -11.37
C GLY A 90 6.05 -25.45 -10.63
N GLN A 91 7.20 -24.88 -10.99
CA GLN A 91 7.70 -23.62 -10.44
C GLN A 91 6.97 -22.43 -11.08
N TRP A 92 6.79 -21.36 -10.30
CA TRP A 92 6.31 -20.08 -10.81
C TRP A 92 7.23 -19.54 -11.90
N THR A 93 6.67 -19.02 -12.96
CA THR A 93 7.42 -18.31 -14.00
C THR A 93 7.30 -16.81 -13.79
N THR A 94 8.43 -16.11 -13.83
CA THR A 94 8.47 -14.66 -13.67
C THR A 94 8.77 -14.00 -15.00
N ARG A 95 8.00 -12.96 -15.33
CA ARG A 95 8.16 -12.15 -16.52
C ARG A 95 8.18 -10.68 -16.15
N VAL A 96 9.24 -9.96 -16.50
CA VAL A 96 9.30 -8.51 -16.38
C VAL A 96 8.35 -7.88 -17.39
N ILE A 97 7.46 -7.03 -16.92
CA ILE A 97 6.44 -6.33 -17.72
C ILE A 97 6.92 -4.94 -18.10
N ALA A 98 7.55 -4.23 -17.15
CA ALA A 98 8.09 -2.90 -17.36
C ALA A 98 9.26 -2.64 -16.41
N GLU A 99 10.19 -1.80 -16.85
CA GLU A 99 11.34 -1.38 -16.05
C GLU A 99 11.56 0.13 -16.20
N VAL A 100 12.04 0.76 -15.13
CA VAL A 100 12.65 2.10 -15.22
C VAL A 100 14.17 1.97 -15.26
N PRO A 101 14.88 2.93 -15.86
CA PRO A 101 16.33 2.94 -15.84
C PRO A 101 16.85 2.83 -14.41
N SER A 102 17.66 1.79 -14.13
CA SER A 102 18.26 1.60 -12.82
C SER A 102 19.12 2.79 -12.45
N ARG A 103 18.88 3.36 -11.27
CA ARG A 103 19.68 4.44 -10.66
C ARG A 103 20.20 3.96 -9.34
N ALA A 104 21.48 4.21 -9.05
CA ALA A 104 22.11 3.79 -7.78
C ALA A 104 21.29 4.31 -6.59
N GLY A 105 20.97 3.43 -5.67
CA GLY A 105 20.20 3.73 -4.46
C GLY A 105 18.72 4.04 -4.68
N VAL A 106 18.19 3.99 -5.92
CA VAL A 106 16.75 4.22 -6.18
C VAL A 106 16.04 2.89 -6.36
N ARG A 107 14.94 2.72 -5.66
CA ARG A 107 14.05 1.54 -5.74
C ARG A 107 12.58 1.96 -5.79
N PHE A 108 11.73 1.07 -6.27
CA PHE A 108 10.30 1.20 -6.05
C PHE A 108 9.97 1.09 -4.55
N ASN A 109 8.94 1.80 -4.13
CA ASN A 109 8.39 1.79 -2.79
C ASN A 109 6.91 1.43 -2.84
N ASP A 110 6.00 2.34 -2.50
CA ASP A 110 4.57 2.04 -2.50
C ASP A 110 3.98 2.03 -3.91
N ALA A 111 2.93 1.26 -4.08
CA ALA A 111 2.17 1.16 -5.32
C ALA A 111 0.68 0.88 -5.03
N ALA A 112 -0.17 1.25 -5.97
CA ALA A 112 -1.60 0.97 -5.92
C ALA A 112 -2.17 0.73 -7.32
N VAL A 113 -3.37 0.13 -7.37
CA VAL A 113 -4.12 -0.08 -8.61
C VAL A 113 -5.28 0.90 -8.66
N ASP A 114 -5.38 1.67 -9.73
CA ASP A 114 -6.48 2.61 -9.93
C ASP A 114 -7.80 1.90 -10.27
N PRO A 115 -8.95 2.60 -10.21
CA PRO A 115 -10.24 2.00 -10.51
C PRO A 115 -10.38 1.39 -11.91
N ALA A 116 -9.50 1.75 -12.86
CA ALA A 116 -9.46 1.19 -14.19
C ALA A 116 -8.44 0.05 -14.36
N GLY A 117 -7.70 -0.32 -13.30
CA GLY A 117 -6.72 -1.41 -13.31
C GLY A 117 -5.30 -1.01 -13.71
N ARG A 118 -4.99 0.29 -13.86
CA ARG A 118 -3.62 0.76 -14.10
C ARG A 118 -2.82 0.69 -12.81
N VAL A 119 -1.54 0.33 -12.89
CA VAL A 119 -0.67 0.30 -11.71
C VAL A 119 0.06 1.62 -11.58
N TRP A 120 -0.06 2.23 -10.42
CA TRP A 120 0.71 3.38 -10.00
C TRP A 120 1.80 2.93 -9.06
N VAL A 121 3.03 3.29 -9.32
CA VAL A 121 4.18 2.89 -8.53
C VAL A 121 5.13 4.07 -8.34
N GLY A 122 5.49 4.31 -7.11
CA GLY A 122 6.46 5.33 -6.77
C GLY A 122 7.83 4.77 -6.47
N SER A 123 8.84 5.59 -6.64
CA SER A 123 10.22 5.29 -6.28
C SER A 123 10.77 6.26 -5.26
N MET A 124 11.85 5.85 -4.59
CA MET A 124 12.56 6.62 -3.59
C MET A 124 14.05 6.30 -3.63
N HIS A 125 14.89 7.20 -3.12
CA HIS A 125 16.28 6.88 -2.78
C HIS A 125 16.34 6.23 -1.40
N VAL A 126 17.19 5.23 -1.23
CA VAL A 126 17.29 4.44 0.02
C VAL A 126 17.73 5.26 1.23
N ASP A 127 18.41 6.39 1.03
CA ASP A 127 18.81 7.29 2.11
C ASP A 127 17.67 8.23 2.56
N GLU A 128 16.53 8.27 1.83
CA GLU A 128 15.30 9.01 2.18
C GLU A 128 15.45 10.53 2.35
N THR A 129 16.57 11.10 1.89
CA THR A 129 16.92 12.51 2.12
C THR A 129 16.74 13.38 0.89
N GLU A 130 16.96 12.83 -0.31
CA GLU A 130 16.98 13.57 -1.55
C GLU A 130 15.75 13.25 -2.43
N PRO A 131 15.14 14.23 -3.10
CA PRO A 131 13.98 14.03 -3.96
C PRO A 131 14.34 13.41 -5.31
N LEU A 132 14.97 12.23 -5.28
CA LEU A 132 15.45 11.49 -6.45
C LEU A 132 14.42 10.49 -6.99
N GLY A 133 13.31 10.29 -6.28
CA GLY A 133 12.21 9.42 -6.69
C GLY A 133 11.30 10.08 -7.72
N GLU A 134 10.47 9.24 -8.31
CA GLU A 134 9.45 9.60 -9.29
C GLU A 134 8.19 8.76 -9.03
N LEU A 135 7.02 9.25 -9.45
CA LEU A 135 5.78 8.49 -9.53
C LEU A 135 5.51 8.10 -10.97
N TYR A 136 5.23 6.83 -11.20
CA TYR A 136 4.97 6.25 -12.52
C TYR A 136 3.56 5.65 -12.57
N ARG A 137 3.02 5.54 -13.80
CA ARG A 137 1.79 4.83 -14.12
C ARG A 137 2.05 3.83 -15.23
N LEU A 138 1.71 2.56 -14.99
CA LEU A 138 1.69 1.49 -16.00
C LEU A 138 0.28 1.35 -16.56
N ASP A 139 0.14 1.58 -17.85
CA ASP A 139 -1.12 1.42 -18.57
C ASP A 139 -1.33 -0.03 -19.06
N ALA A 140 -2.56 -0.35 -19.46
CA ALA A 140 -2.93 -1.68 -19.96
C ALA A 140 -2.07 -2.18 -21.13
N GLY A 141 -1.49 -1.26 -21.92
CA GLY A 141 -0.57 -1.59 -23.02
C GLY A 141 0.88 -1.87 -22.59
N GLY A 142 1.19 -1.90 -21.29
CA GLY A 142 2.56 -2.09 -20.78
C GLY A 142 3.44 -0.83 -20.87
N VAL A 143 2.83 0.33 -21.15
CA VAL A 143 3.56 1.61 -21.22
C VAL A 143 3.68 2.20 -19.82
N LEU A 144 4.92 2.39 -19.37
CA LEU A 144 5.24 3.04 -18.11
C LEU A 144 5.52 4.53 -18.33
N THR A 145 4.69 5.39 -17.74
CA THR A 145 4.74 6.84 -17.89
C THR A 145 5.15 7.50 -16.59
N THR A 146 6.13 8.42 -16.59
CA THR A 146 6.44 9.26 -15.43
C THR A 146 5.37 10.33 -15.26
N VAL A 147 4.73 10.37 -14.08
CA VAL A 147 3.69 11.35 -13.73
C VAL A 147 4.24 12.48 -12.87
N LEU A 148 5.06 12.16 -11.87
CA LEU A 148 5.72 13.15 -11.01
C LEU A 148 7.22 12.88 -10.95
N LYS A 149 7.99 13.95 -10.78
CA LYS A 149 9.44 13.92 -10.50
C LYS A 149 9.72 14.67 -9.21
N GLY A 150 10.90 14.42 -8.63
CA GLY A 150 11.31 15.09 -7.42
C GLY A 150 10.52 14.63 -6.19
N VAL A 151 10.30 13.33 -6.10
CA VAL A 151 9.67 12.66 -4.96
C VAL A 151 10.75 12.18 -4.02
N THR A 152 10.57 12.37 -2.71
CA THR A 152 11.55 11.96 -1.71
C THR A 152 11.30 10.52 -1.28
N VAL A 153 10.13 10.23 -0.70
CA VAL A 153 9.69 8.89 -0.31
C VAL A 153 8.25 8.71 -0.79
N SER A 154 8.08 8.15 -1.98
CA SER A 154 6.76 7.90 -2.54
C SER A 154 6.02 6.86 -1.71
N ASN A 155 4.89 7.26 -1.17
CA ASN A 155 4.03 6.45 -0.33
C ASN A 155 2.56 6.61 -0.74
N GLY A 156 1.66 6.31 0.13
CA GLY A 156 0.22 6.27 0.07
C GLY A 156 -0.46 6.76 -1.22
N LEU A 157 -1.19 5.88 -1.86
CA LEU A 157 -1.96 6.14 -3.08
C LEU A 157 -3.40 5.62 -2.91
N GLY A 158 -4.39 6.42 -3.32
CA GLY A 158 -5.78 6.00 -3.28
C GLY A 158 -6.69 6.90 -4.13
N TRP A 159 -7.90 6.43 -4.40
CA TRP A 159 -8.88 7.15 -5.23
C TRP A 159 -10.19 7.31 -4.49
N SER A 160 -10.89 8.42 -4.75
CA SER A 160 -12.25 8.63 -4.28
C SER A 160 -13.20 7.57 -4.82
N PRO A 161 -14.34 7.29 -4.13
CA PRO A 161 -15.31 6.27 -4.57
C PRO A 161 -15.85 6.47 -5.99
N ASP A 162 -15.95 7.72 -6.43
CA ASP A 162 -16.37 8.08 -7.80
C ASP A 162 -15.22 8.08 -8.82
N GLY A 163 -13.98 7.81 -8.34
CA GLY A 163 -12.78 7.78 -9.17
C GLY A 163 -12.36 9.12 -9.75
N THR A 164 -12.86 10.25 -9.25
CA THR A 164 -12.56 11.58 -9.81
C THR A 164 -11.43 12.32 -9.09
N GLN A 165 -10.96 11.77 -7.97
CA GLN A 165 -9.84 12.30 -7.19
C GLN A 165 -8.81 11.20 -6.92
N MET A 166 -7.53 11.57 -6.93
CA MET A 166 -6.41 10.72 -6.52
C MET A 166 -5.72 11.38 -5.34
N TYR A 167 -5.52 10.62 -4.26
CA TYR A 167 -4.77 11.03 -3.07
C TYR A 167 -3.36 10.47 -3.13
N TYR A 168 -2.38 11.25 -2.65
CA TYR A 168 -0.96 10.89 -2.72
C TYR A 168 -0.16 11.44 -1.55
N ALA A 169 0.73 10.62 -1.00
CA ALA A 169 1.66 11.00 0.05
C ALA A 169 3.13 10.91 -0.43
N ASP A 170 3.91 11.95 -0.13
CA ASP A 170 5.38 11.93 -0.11
C ASP A 170 5.77 12.16 1.36
N SER A 171 6.23 11.13 2.05
CA SER A 171 6.31 11.09 3.52
C SER A 171 7.05 12.26 4.15
N PRO A 172 8.25 12.68 3.69
CA PRO A 172 8.97 13.80 4.27
C PRO A 172 8.28 15.15 4.08
N VAL A 173 7.36 15.26 3.11
CA VAL A 173 6.57 16.48 2.88
C VAL A 173 5.50 16.68 3.95
N ARG A 174 5.17 15.61 4.70
CA ARG A 174 4.24 15.60 5.86
C ARG A 174 2.85 16.13 5.52
N ARG A 175 2.33 15.72 4.36
CA ARG A 175 0.96 16.01 3.94
C ARG A 175 0.45 14.96 2.96
N VAL A 176 -0.86 14.89 2.83
CA VAL A 176 -1.51 14.23 1.70
C VAL A 176 -1.91 15.29 0.70
N ASP A 177 -1.56 15.07 -0.57
CA ASP A 177 -2.03 15.88 -1.68
C ASP A 177 -3.23 15.19 -2.37
N VAL A 178 -4.07 15.98 -3.03
CA VAL A 178 -5.15 15.48 -3.89
C VAL A 178 -5.00 16.05 -5.29
N PHE A 179 -5.27 15.22 -6.27
CA PHE A 179 -5.34 15.59 -7.69
C PHE A 179 -6.78 15.44 -8.18
N ASP A 180 -7.20 16.28 -9.12
CA ASP A 180 -8.30 15.92 -10.00
C ASP A 180 -7.84 14.75 -10.86
N TYR A 181 -8.70 13.77 -11.07
CA TYR A 181 -8.35 12.53 -11.76
C TYR A 181 -9.37 12.19 -12.84
N ASP A 182 -8.89 11.88 -14.02
CA ASP A 182 -9.72 11.36 -15.12
C ASP A 182 -9.62 9.82 -15.16
N PRO A 183 -10.65 9.08 -14.73
CA PRO A 183 -10.62 7.63 -14.72
C PRO A 183 -10.53 7.02 -16.13
N ALA A 184 -10.96 7.73 -17.18
CA ALA A 184 -10.89 7.22 -18.54
C ALA A 184 -9.46 7.22 -19.08
N THR A 185 -8.70 8.28 -18.84
CA THR A 185 -7.33 8.44 -19.35
C THR A 185 -6.27 8.08 -18.31
N GLY A 186 -6.59 8.11 -17.01
CA GLY A 186 -5.64 7.97 -15.92
C GLY A 186 -4.78 9.23 -15.72
N GLU A 187 -5.21 10.39 -16.21
CA GLU A 187 -4.51 11.64 -15.96
C GLU A 187 -4.82 12.20 -14.57
N ALA A 188 -3.76 12.54 -13.82
CA ALA A 188 -3.82 13.25 -12.55
C ALA A 188 -3.34 14.69 -12.76
N PHE A 189 -4.14 15.69 -12.38
CA PHE A 189 -3.86 17.10 -12.62
C PHE A 189 -4.38 17.98 -11.47
N LYS A 190 -4.01 19.26 -11.46
CA LYS A 190 -4.40 20.24 -10.42
C LYS A 190 -4.06 19.77 -9.00
N ARG A 191 -2.81 19.34 -8.78
CA ARG A 191 -2.31 18.98 -7.44
C ARG A 191 -2.56 20.10 -6.44
N ARG A 192 -3.11 19.75 -5.28
CA ARG A 192 -3.35 20.66 -4.15
C ARG A 192 -3.24 19.91 -2.83
N VAL A 193 -3.03 20.64 -1.73
CA VAL A 193 -3.02 20.02 -0.40
C VAL A 193 -4.42 19.51 -0.07
N PHE A 194 -4.52 18.24 0.34
CA PHE A 194 -5.73 17.67 0.91
C PHE A 194 -5.73 17.79 2.43
N ALA A 195 -4.65 17.33 3.08
CA ALA A 195 -4.48 17.41 4.53
C ALA A 195 -3.02 17.73 4.86
N ASP A 196 -2.80 18.73 5.70
CA ASP A 196 -1.50 19.07 6.28
C ASP A 196 -1.31 18.27 7.58
N LEU A 197 -0.28 17.41 7.60
CA LEU A 197 0.05 16.55 8.73
C LEU A 197 1.29 17.02 9.49
N SER A 198 1.82 18.21 9.19
CA SER A 198 3.06 18.72 9.78
C SER A 198 2.99 18.90 11.30
N ALA A 199 1.79 19.12 11.85
CA ALA A 199 1.54 19.30 13.29
C ALA A 199 1.40 17.97 14.07
N PHE A 200 1.36 16.81 13.39
CA PHE A 200 1.14 15.52 14.04
C PHE A 200 2.46 14.76 14.22
N ASP A 201 2.51 13.86 15.20
CA ASP A 201 3.62 12.93 15.36
C ASP A 201 3.67 11.92 14.20
N GLY A 202 4.88 11.53 13.82
CA GLY A 202 5.14 10.63 12.71
C GLY A 202 5.04 11.31 11.34
N VAL A 203 5.11 10.52 10.29
CA VAL A 203 4.97 10.95 8.88
C VAL A 203 3.90 10.10 8.19
N PRO A 204 3.17 10.65 7.18
CA PRO A 204 2.25 9.84 6.38
C PRO A 204 3.00 8.75 5.64
N ASP A 205 2.45 7.54 5.68
CA ASP A 205 2.95 6.37 4.98
C ASP A 205 1.87 5.85 4.02
N GLY A 206 1.53 4.57 4.00
CA GLY A 206 0.46 4.04 3.17
C GLY A 206 -0.91 4.60 3.54
N LEU A 207 -1.82 4.64 2.57
CA LEU A 207 -3.19 5.10 2.76
C LEU A 207 -4.22 4.23 2.03
N THR A 208 -5.47 4.32 2.48
CA THR A 208 -6.62 3.74 1.78
C THR A 208 -7.83 4.68 1.87
N VAL A 209 -8.84 4.45 1.03
CA VAL A 209 -10.08 5.25 1.01
C VAL A 209 -11.26 4.34 1.34
N ASP A 210 -12.15 4.79 2.22
CA ASP A 210 -13.37 4.05 2.54
C ASP A 210 -14.55 4.42 1.65
N ALA A 211 -15.65 3.70 1.81
CA ALA A 211 -16.87 3.88 1.00
C ALA A 211 -17.57 5.23 1.23
N ASP A 212 -17.31 5.92 2.36
CA ASP A 212 -17.75 7.29 2.61
C ASP A 212 -16.87 8.35 1.92
N GLY A 213 -15.76 7.93 1.28
CA GLY A 213 -14.76 8.78 0.65
C GLY A 213 -13.74 9.37 1.62
N CYS A 214 -13.70 8.88 2.86
CA CYS A 214 -12.70 9.31 3.83
C CYS A 214 -11.36 8.60 3.59
N VAL A 215 -10.28 9.35 3.78
CA VAL A 215 -8.91 8.88 3.57
C VAL A 215 -8.30 8.44 4.90
N TRP A 216 -7.88 7.18 4.98
CA TRP A 216 -7.17 6.60 6.11
C TRP A 216 -5.68 6.61 5.83
N VAL A 217 -4.90 7.18 6.73
CA VAL A 217 -3.44 7.35 6.57
C VAL A 217 -2.73 6.67 7.73
N ALA A 218 -1.84 5.73 7.44
CA ALA A 218 -0.92 5.19 8.42
C ALA A 218 0.16 6.23 8.77
N MET A 219 0.43 6.42 10.07
CA MET A 219 1.40 7.40 10.53
C MET A 219 2.63 6.67 11.06
N TRP A 220 3.64 6.50 10.21
CA TRP A 220 4.95 5.96 10.61
C TRP A 220 5.57 6.79 11.73
N GLY A 221 5.94 6.15 12.83
CA GLY A 221 6.44 6.82 14.03
C GLY A 221 5.39 7.50 14.90
N GLY A 222 4.12 7.53 14.44
CA GLY A 222 3.01 8.16 15.17
C GLY A 222 2.12 7.16 15.93
N GLY A 223 2.23 5.85 15.67
CA GLY A 223 1.45 4.82 16.38
C GLY A 223 -0.05 4.90 16.17
N VAL A 224 -0.52 5.51 15.09
CA VAL A 224 -1.95 5.69 14.79
C VAL A 224 -2.24 5.55 13.31
N LEU A 225 -3.52 5.27 13.00
CA LEU A 225 -4.13 5.63 11.73
C LEU A 225 -4.94 6.90 11.92
N ARG A 226 -4.89 7.82 10.95
CA ARG A 226 -5.73 9.02 10.92
C ARG A 226 -6.74 8.92 9.78
N ARG A 227 -7.99 9.24 10.07
CA ARG A 227 -9.07 9.34 9.07
C ARG A 227 -9.36 10.79 8.79
N PHE A 228 -9.43 11.15 7.51
CA PHE A 228 -9.78 12.47 7.04
C PHE A 228 -11.05 12.43 6.19
N ALA A 229 -11.99 13.31 6.46
CA ALA A 229 -13.19 13.48 5.65
C ALA A 229 -12.84 13.94 4.22
N PRO A 230 -13.75 13.84 3.23
CA PRO A 230 -13.49 14.25 1.85
C PRO A 230 -13.07 15.72 1.67
N ASP A 231 -13.33 16.56 2.63
CA ASP A 231 -12.89 17.97 2.65
C ASP A 231 -11.50 18.20 3.27
N GLY A 232 -10.82 17.12 3.69
CA GLY A 232 -9.49 17.14 4.29
C GLY A 232 -9.50 17.40 5.81
N THR A 233 -10.64 17.56 6.46
CA THR A 233 -10.73 17.69 7.92
C THR A 233 -10.51 16.34 8.60
N GLN A 234 -9.75 16.34 9.72
CA GLN A 234 -9.56 15.12 10.50
C GLN A 234 -10.88 14.69 11.13
N ASP A 235 -11.33 13.48 10.83
CA ASP A 235 -12.57 12.87 11.32
C ASP A 235 -12.33 11.97 12.53
N ALA A 236 -11.26 11.14 12.48
CA ALA A 236 -10.92 10.23 13.58
C ALA A 236 -9.42 9.95 13.69
N VAL A 237 -9.03 9.48 14.87
CA VAL A 237 -7.70 8.91 15.16
C VAL A 237 -7.90 7.53 15.77
N LEU A 238 -7.23 6.55 15.20
CA LEU A 238 -7.31 5.15 15.62
C LEU A 238 -5.93 4.69 16.11
N PRO A 239 -5.70 4.58 17.43
CA PRO A 239 -4.44 4.08 17.97
C PRO A 239 -4.19 2.63 17.57
N VAL A 240 -2.92 2.31 17.30
CA VAL A 240 -2.45 0.93 17.07
C VAL A 240 -1.30 0.60 18.04
N PRO A 241 -1.16 -0.67 18.47
CA PRO A 241 -0.18 -1.06 19.51
C PRO A 241 1.24 -1.21 18.96
N VAL A 242 1.60 -0.44 17.94
CA VAL A 242 2.91 -0.40 17.28
C VAL A 242 3.26 1.03 16.92
N SER A 243 4.50 1.44 17.06
CA SER A 243 4.92 2.81 16.74
C SER A 243 5.01 3.06 15.23
N GLN A 244 5.20 2.01 14.43
CA GLN A 244 5.43 2.12 12.99
C GLN A 244 4.34 1.34 12.20
N PRO A 245 3.05 1.78 12.21
CA PRO A 245 2.13 1.31 11.20
C PRO A 245 2.58 1.85 9.85
N THR A 246 2.62 0.98 8.83
CA THR A 246 3.16 1.30 7.51
C THR A 246 2.07 1.57 6.49
N SER A 247 1.07 0.71 6.41
CA SER A 247 -0.02 0.84 5.45
C SER A 247 -1.30 0.22 5.98
N CYS A 248 -2.41 0.43 5.28
CA CYS A 248 -3.68 -0.18 5.65
C CYS A 248 -4.54 -0.49 4.41
N ALA A 249 -5.36 -1.55 4.52
CA ALA A 249 -6.33 -1.92 3.50
C ALA A 249 -7.59 -2.51 4.12
N PHE A 250 -8.74 -2.17 3.56
CA PHE A 250 -9.99 -2.82 3.92
C PHE A 250 -10.11 -4.19 3.26
N GLY A 251 -10.73 -5.13 3.98
CA GLY A 251 -10.96 -6.48 3.48
C GLY A 251 -11.94 -7.25 4.36
N GLY A 252 -11.94 -8.57 4.23
CA GLY A 252 -12.84 -9.44 4.95
C GLY A 252 -14.30 -9.34 4.51
N PRO A 253 -15.21 -10.03 5.21
CA PRO A 253 -16.63 -10.03 4.86
C PRO A 253 -17.22 -8.61 4.86
N GLY A 254 -17.78 -8.20 3.72
CA GLY A 254 -18.38 -6.88 3.55
C GLY A 254 -17.37 -5.73 3.62
N LEU A 255 -16.07 -6.00 3.49
CA LEU A 255 -14.98 -5.01 3.55
C LEU A 255 -14.97 -4.21 4.87
N GLY A 256 -15.39 -4.82 5.97
CA GLY A 256 -15.52 -4.18 7.28
C GLY A 256 -14.31 -4.38 8.19
N ASP A 257 -13.37 -5.24 7.82
CA ASP A 257 -12.09 -5.41 8.53
C ASP A 257 -11.05 -4.47 7.92
N LEU A 258 -10.30 -3.74 8.75
CA LEU A 258 -9.17 -2.90 8.34
C LEU A 258 -7.88 -3.61 8.75
N TYR A 259 -7.13 -4.07 7.77
CA TYR A 259 -5.82 -4.69 7.97
C TYR A 259 -4.74 -3.62 7.95
N VAL A 260 -3.79 -3.73 8.89
CA VAL A 260 -2.69 -2.77 9.05
C VAL A 260 -1.39 -3.54 9.06
N THR A 261 -0.49 -3.19 8.16
CA THR A 261 0.90 -3.65 8.18
C THR A 261 1.74 -2.78 9.09
N SER A 262 2.84 -3.32 9.57
CA SER A 262 3.74 -2.60 10.47
C SER A 262 5.19 -3.02 10.29
N ALA A 263 6.10 -2.20 10.81
CA ALA A 263 7.53 -2.42 10.73
C ALA A 263 8.18 -2.52 12.12
N ARG A 264 9.42 -3.02 12.10
CA ARG A 264 10.34 -3.06 13.24
C ARG A 264 11.73 -2.53 12.89
N VAL A 265 11.82 -1.88 11.73
CA VAL A 265 13.07 -1.26 11.25
C VAL A 265 13.54 -0.19 12.21
N GLY A 266 14.81 -0.26 12.61
CA GLY A 266 15.44 0.75 13.45
C GLY A 266 15.00 0.74 14.93
N LEU A 267 14.07 -0.13 15.33
CA LEU A 267 13.68 -0.29 16.72
C LEU A 267 14.74 -1.08 17.51
N THR A 268 15.06 -0.60 18.69
CA THR A 268 15.94 -1.29 19.66
C THR A 268 15.23 -2.51 20.26
N GLU A 269 16.00 -3.38 20.95
CA GLU A 269 15.41 -4.54 21.64
C GLU A 269 14.44 -4.13 22.74
N ASP A 270 14.72 -3.04 23.46
CA ASP A 270 13.83 -2.52 24.51
C ASP A 270 12.51 -2.01 23.91
N GLU A 271 12.57 -1.27 22.79
CA GLU A 271 11.39 -0.81 22.06
C GLU A 271 10.57 -1.98 21.50
N LEU A 272 11.24 -3.01 20.97
CA LEU A 272 10.58 -4.23 20.50
C LEU A 272 9.95 -5.00 21.67
N GLY A 273 10.59 -5.03 22.84
CA GLY A 273 10.03 -5.60 24.05
C GLY A 273 8.77 -4.89 24.53
N ALA A 274 8.72 -3.58 24.37
CA ALA A 274 7.54 -2.76 24.73
C ALA A 274 6.40 -2.86 23.72
N GLN A 275 6.66 -3.25 22.47
CA GLN A 275 5.67 -3.37 21.40
C GLN A 275 5.78 -4.73 20.66
N PRO A 276 5.38 -5.83 21.30
CA PRO A 276 5.58 -7.18 20.77
C PRO A 276 4.85 -7.47 19.45
N LEU A 277 3.92 -6.61 19.05
CA LEU A 277 3.20 -6.70 17.77
C LEU A 277 3.88 -5.94 16.63
N ALA A 278 5.02 -5.25 16.85
CA ALA A 278 5.77 -4.60 15.78
C ALA A 278 6.17 -5.62 14.69
N GLY A 279 5.94 -5.27 13.43
CA GLY A 279 6.16 -6.14 12.26
C GLY A 279 5.04 -7.16 12.00
N ARG A 280 3.99 -7.23 12.84
CA ARG A 280 2.84 -8.11 12.63
C ARG A 280 1.81 -7.46 11.70
N LEU A 281 1.08 -8.30 10.99
CA LEU A 281 -0.18 -7.91 10.36
C LEU A 281 -1.24 -7.80 11.47
N LEU A 282 -1.95 -6.67 11.52
CA LEU A 282 -2.99 -6.39 12.49
C LEU A 282 -4.34 -6.27 11.80
N ARG A 283 -5.42 -6.63 12.50
CA ARG A 283 -6.80 -6.44 12.06
C ARG A 283 -7.56 -5.58 13.07
N LEU A 284 -8.31 -4.61 12.57
CA LEU A 284 -9.19 -3.73 13.32
C LEU A 284 -10.59 -3.74 12.69
N ARG A 285 -11.60 -3.35 13.47
CA ARG A 285 -12.99 -3.20 12.99
C ARG A 285 -13.52 -1.82 13.33
N PRO A 286 -13.10 -0.80 12.56
CA PRO A 286 -13.39 0.60 12.89
C PRO A 286 -14.86 0.99 12.68
N GLY A 287 -15.64 0.22 11.94
CA GLY A 287 -17.04 0.48 11.60
C GLY A 287 -17.29 0.89 10.15
N PRO A 288 -16.57 1.88 9.60
CA PRO A 288 -16.59 2.14 8.16
C PRO A 288 -16.18 0.92 7.34
N VAL A 289 -16.65 0.85 6.09
CA VAL A 289 -16.32 -0.24 5.16
C VAL A 289 -15.48 0.30 4.00
N GLY A 290 -14.66 -0.58 3.40
CA GLY A 290 -13.81 -0.22 2.28
C GLY A 290 -14.51 -0.19 0.93
N LEU A 291 -13.72 0.11 -0.10
CA LEU A 291 -14.09 0.00 -1.50
C LEU A 291 -13.65 -1.38 -2.05
N PRO A 292 -14.35 -1.93 -3.06
CA PRO A 292 -13.90 -3.14 -3.74
C PRO A 292 -12.50 -2.98 -4.32
N SER A 293 -11.66 -4.00 -4.17
CA SER A 293 -10.33 -4.04 -4.77
C SER A 293 -10.41 -4.20 -6.31
N THR A 294 -9.44 -3.65 -7.01
CA THR A 294 -9.36 -3.72 -8.49
C THR A 294 -8.11 -4.49 -8.91
N SER A 295 -8.26 -5.59 -9.65
CA SER A 295 -7.11 -6.33 -10.19
C SER A 295 -6.29 -5.50 -11.19
N ALA A 296 -4.98 -5.65 -11.13
CA ALA A 296 -4.06 -4.94 -12.00
C ALA A 296 -4.15 -5.41 -13.46
N TYR A 297 -4.11 -4.49 -14.41
CA TYR A 297 -3.79 -4.84 -15.79
C TYR A 297 -2.32 -5.29 -15.87
N ALA A 298 -2.12 -6.57 -16.18
CA ALA A 298 -0.83 -7.05 -16.63
C ALA A 298 -1.00 -7.39 -18.11
N ALA A 299 -0.72 -6.45 -19.00
CA ALA A 299 -0.59 -6.78 -20.41
C ALA A 299 0.57 -7.76 -20.53
N ILE A 300 0.29 -8.99 -20.94
CA ILE A 300 1.32 -9.91 -21.39
C ILE A 300 1.71 -9.40 -22.77
N PRO A 301 2.90 -8.79 -22.97
CA PRO A 301 3.36 -8.46 -24.31
C PRO A 301 3.36 -9.74 -25.15
N ALA A 302 2.78 -9.68 -26.33
CA ALA A 302 2.67 -10.81 -27.24
C ALA A 302 4.04 -11.40 -27.60
#